data_3c280fecb779cba2846655450d12932b
#
_entry.id   3c280fecb779cba2846655450d12932b
#
_cell.length_a   1.000
_cell.length_b   1.000
_cell.length_c   1.000
_cell.angle_alpha   90.00
_cell.angle_beta   90.00
_cell.angle_gamma   90.00
#
_symmetry.space_group_name_H-M   'P 1'
#
loop_
_entity.id
_entity.type
_entity.pdbx_description
1 polymer ?
#
loop_
_entity_poly.entity_id
_entity_poly.type
_entity_poly.pdbx_seq_one_letter_code
_entity_poly.pdbx_strand_id
1 'polypeptide(L)'
;VSTITRRSLTAALPMFAILTRRGNAAEFSYKYATGQDPTHPVNIRAQEAIDRIREATSGRVDFRLFPANQLGSDTDLLSQVRSGGVEFFNLSTSILATLVPTAGIVNTGFAFKDYDTVWKAMDGALGKHIAEQVAKAGLIAPAKLWDNGFRQITSSTRKIETPEDLNGFKIRVPPAPMLTSVFKTLGAGATPINFNELYSALQTKVVEGQENPLAIIASTRLYEVQKYCSMTGHVWDGYAILANRRAWTGLPPDVQAIVSRELDAAGAKERADIAVLSQSLRADLTAKGIEFIDVDREKFRAALAKTSFYADWHAKYGDEAWGYLEAAAGKLG
;
A
#
# COMPACT_ATOMS: atom_id res chain seq x y z
N VAL A 1 -23.11 83.52 -41.60
CA VAL A 1 -22.58 83.05 -40.32
C VAL A 1 -23.47 81.90 -39.85
N SER A 2 -23.01 80.65 -39.97
CA SER A 2 -23.77 79.44 -39.68
C SER A 2 -23.23 78.87 -38.36
N THR A 3 -24.07 78.78 -37.36
CA THR A 3 -23.83 78.20 -36.06
C THR A 3 -24.05 76.68 -36.08
N ILE A 4 -22.96 75.87 -35.87
CA ILE A 4 -23.01 74.44 -35.75
C ILE A 4 -23.25 74.08 -34.29
N THR A 5 -24.40 73.45 -33.99
CA THR A 5 -24.76 72.90 -32.69
C THR A 5 -24.10 71.52 -32.52
N ARG A 6 -23.27 71.36 -31.49
CA ARG A 6 -22.66 70.07 -31.07
C ARG A 6 -23.76 69.22 -30.37
N ARG A 7 -24.17 68.12 -30.99
CA ARG A 7 -24.97 67.05 -30.33
C ARG A 7 -24.00 66.12 -29.61
N SER A 8 -24.12 66.05 -28.29
CA SER A 8 -23.42 65.12 -27.43
C SER A 8 -24.02 63.71 -27.63
N LEU A 9 -23.26 62.80 -28.21
CA LEU A 9 -23.56 61.37 -28.22
C LEU A 9 -23.06 60.76 -26.92
N THR A 10 -24.00 60.46 -26.00
CA THR A 10 -23.73 59.60 -24.81
C THR A 10 -23.77 58.15 -25.28
N ALA A 11 -22.61 57.55 -25.50
CA ALA A 11 -22.47 56.09 -25.71
C ALA A 11 -22.62 55.38 -24.36
N ALA A 12 -23.75 54.69 -24.14
CA ALA A 12 -23.91 53.76 -23.04
C ALA A 12 -23.10 52.47 -23.33
N LEU A 13 -21.99 52.29 -22.62
CA LEU A 13 -21.24 51.01 -22.62
C LEU A 13 -22.03 49.99 -21.80
N PRO A 14 -22.32 48.81 -22.36
CA PRO A 14 -22.90 47.74 -21.55
C PRO A 14 -21.85 47.25 -20.55
N MET A 15 -22.15 47.41 -19.25
CA MET A 15 -21.35 46.87 -18.17
C MET A 15 -21.54 45.33 -18.15
N PHE A 16 -20.66 44.59 -18.81
CA PHE A 16 -20.61 43.15 -18.64
C PHE A 16 -20.12 42.86 -17.23
N ALA A 17 -21.04 42.53 -16.32
CA ALA A 17 -20.71 41.95 -15.03
C ALA A 17 -20.11 40.54 -15.31
N ILE A 18 -18.77 40.45 -15.33
CA ILE A 18 -18.08 39.19 -15.28
C ILE A 18 -18.36 38.63 -13.87
N LEU A 19 -19.35 37.74 -13.78
CA LEU A 19 -19.57 36.87 -12.63
C LEU A 19 -18.36 35.90 -12.57
N THR A 20 -17.24 36.36 -12.00
CA THR A 20 -16.19 35.48 -11.57
C THR A 20 -16.78 34.62 -10.46
N ARG A 21 -17.21 33.38 -10.80
CA ARG A 21 -17.36 32.36 -9.78
C ARG A 21 -16.00 32.29 -9.05
N ARG A 22 -15.91 32.93 -7.90
CA ARG A 22 -14.84 32.65 -6.95
C ARG A 22 -14.99 31.16 -6.64
N GLY A 23 -14.16 30.33 -7.25
CA GLY A 23 -13.96 28.99 -6.77
C GLY A 23 -13.49 29.17 -5.32
N ASN A 24 -14.31 28.84 -4.34
CA ASN A 24 -13.87 28.81 -2.96
C ASN A 24 -12.68 27.85 -2.92
N ALA A 25 -11.52 28.36 -2.53
CA ALA A 25 -10.38 27.50 -2.21
C ALA A 25 -10.87 26.49 -1.15
N ALA A 26 -10.45 25.24 -1.28
CA ALA A 26 -10.81 24.23 -0.30
C ALA A 26 -10.38 24.67 1.11
N GLU A 27 -11.24 24.42 2.08
CA GLU A 27 -10.97 24.72 3.49
C GLU A 27 -9.79 23.86 4.00
N PHE A 28 -9.72 22.59 3.52
CA PHE A 28 -8.67 21.64 3.84
C PHE A 28 -8.04 21.12 2.54
N SER A 29 -6.75 21.36 2.36
CA SER A 29 -5.98 20.87 1.22
C SER A 29 -4.89 19.93 1.71
N TYR A 30 -4.94 18.66 1.29
CA TYR A 30 -4.08 17.60 1.78
C TYR A 30 -3.37 16.86 0.65
N LYS A 31 -2.13 16.45 0.92
CA LYS A 31 -1.38 15.52 0.09
C LYS A 31 -1.74 14.10 0.50
N TYR A 32 -2.02 13.25 -0.51
CA TYR A 32 -2.20 11.83 -0.34
C TYR A 32 -1.10 11.11 -1.15
N ALA A 33 -0.14 10.52 -0.46
CA ALA A 33 1.00 9.86 -1.09
C ALA A 33 0.80 8.35 -1.20
N THR A 34 1.38 7.74 -2.23
CA THR A 34 1.50 6.29 -2.39
C THR A 34 2.81 5.92 -3.05
N GLY A 35 3.31 4.71 -2.80
CA GLY A 35 4.49 4.16 -3.48
C GLY A 35 4.19 3.53 -4.83
N GLN A 36 2.92 3.24 -5.15
CA GLN A 36 2.54 2.43 -6.30
C GLN A 36 2.44 3.24 -7.59
N ASP A 37 2.61 2.54 -8.72
CA ASP A 37 2.41 3.11 -10.06
C ASP A 37 0.98 3.67 -10.23
N PRO A 38 0.77 4.76 -11.00
CA PRO A 38 -0.56 5.33 -11.24
C PRO A 38 -1.60 4.35 -11.75
N THR A 39 -1.20 3.30 -12.47
CA THR A 39 -2.09 2.27 -13.03
C THR A 39 -2.48 1.17 -12.04
N HIS A 40 -1.85 1.13 -10.88
CA HIS A 40 -2.17 0.15 -9.84
C HIS A 40 -3.57 0.41 -9.24
N PRO A 41 -4.39 -0.62 -8.96
CA PRO A 41 -5.73 -0.47 -8.38
C PRO A 41 -5.79 0.46 -7.16
N VAL A 42 -4.80 0.41 -6.28
CA VAL A 42 -4.66 1.33 -5.14
C VAL A 42 -4.81 2.80 -5.56
N ASN A 43 -4.11 3.24 -6.62
CA ASN A 43 -4.15 4.64 -7.04
C ASN A 43 -5.44 4.98 -7.79
N ILE A 44 -5.96 4.05 -8.59
CA ILE A 44 -7.24 4.21 -9.29
C ILE A 44 -8.35 4.41 -8.26
N ARG A 45 -8.42 3.57 -7.22
CA ARG A 45 -9.46 3.65 -6.20
C ARG A 45 -9.22 4.78 -5.20
N ALA A 46 -7.96 5.15 -4.91
CA ALA A 46 -7.66 6.34 -4.12
C ALA A 46 -8.16 7.61 -4.82
N GLN A 47 -7.96 7.75 -6.14
CA GLN A 47 -8.47 8.88 -6.90
C GLN A 47 -10.00 8.90 -6.89
N GLU A 48 -10.67 7.74 -7.06
CA GLU A 48 -12.14 7.65 -6.96
C GLU A 48 -12.65 8.10 -5.58
N ALA A 49 -11.97 7.70 -4.49
CA ALA A 49 -12.31 8.16 -3.14
C ALA A 49 -12.12 9.66 -2.98
N ILE A 50 -11.01 10.20 -3.47
CA ILE A 50 -10.70 11.64 -3.44
C ILE A 50 -11.80 12.45 -4.13
N ASP A 51 -12.21 12.03 -5.33
CA ASP A 51 -13.25 12.73 -6.10
C ASP A 51 -14.60 12.71 -5.36
N ARG A 52 -14.97 11.58 -4.75
CA ARG A 52 -16.19 11.45 -3.95
C ARG A 52 -16.15 12.25 -2.65
N ILE A 53 -15.00 12.27 -1.96
CA ILE A 53 -14.82 13.11 -0.77
C ILE A 53 -15.01 14.58 -1.13
N ARG A 54 -14.40 15.03 -2.23
CA ARG A 54 -14.57 16.40 -2.72
C ARG A 54 -16.04 16.74 -3.01
N GLU A 55 -16.74 15.84 -3.70
CA GLU A 55 -18.18 16.00 -3.99
C GLU A 55 -19.02 16.02 -2.70
N ALA A 56 -18.85 15.01 -1.83
CA ALA A 56 -19.63 14.85 -0.61
C ALA A 56 -19.39 15.97 0.41
N THR A 57 -18.22 16.62 0.37
CA THR A 57 -17.89 17.79 1.20
C THR A 57 -18.18 19.12 0.53
N SER A 58 -18.81 19.13 -0.67
CA SER A 58 -19.03 20.33 -1.48
C SER A 58 -17.77 21.15 -1.73
N GLY A 59 -16.64 20.46 -1.92
CA GLY A 59 -15.33 21.05 -2.18
C GLY A 59 -14.60 21.60 -0.94
N ARG A 60 -15.10 21.37 0.26
CA ARG A 60 -14.41 21.79 1.51
C ARG A 60 -13.09 21.05 1.71
N VAL A 61 -12.98 19.79 1.28
CA VAL A 61 -11.77 18.99 1.33
C VAL A 61 -11.27 18.72 -0.08
N ASP A 62 -10.00 19.01 -0.31
CA ASP A 62 -9.29 18.73 -1.56
C ASP A 62 -8.04 17.90 -1.26
N PHE A 63 -8.03 16.65 -1.72
CA PHE A 63 -6.87 15.80 -1.69
C PHE A 63 -6.16 15.85 -3.04
N ARG A 64 -4.83 15.97 -3.00
CA ARG A 64 -3.98 15.78 -4.17
C ARG A 64 -3.23 14.47 -4.05
N LEU A 65 -3.44 13.58 -5.00
CA LEU A 65 -2.74 12.29 -5.08
C LEU A 65 -1.32 12.46 -5.63
N PHE A 66 -0.34 11.84 -4.95
CA PHE A 66 1.07 11.78 -5.34
C PHE A 66 1.52 10.30 -5.38
N PRO A 67 1.37 9.63 -6.53
CA PRO A 67 1.74 8.22 -6.71
C PRO A 67 3.25 8.04 -6.94
N ALA A 68 3.69 6.79 -7.05
CA ALA A 68 5.03 6.38 -7.48
C ALA A 68 6.16 7.05 -6.69
N ASN A 69 6.00 7.19 -5.38
CA ASN A 69 7.01 7.79 -4.49
C ASN A 69 7.46 9.22 -4.87
N GLN A 70 6.60 10.01 -5.53
CA GLN A 70 6.93 11.36 -6.00
C GLN A 70 7.40 12.31 -4.88
N LEU A 71 6.99 12.08 -3.64
CA LEU A 71 7.34 12.91 -2.48
C LEU A 71 8.44 12.31 -1.60
N GLY A 72 9.03 11.18 -1.98
CA GLY A 72 10.08 10.48 -1.24
C GLY A 72 9.87 8.97 -1.20
N SER A 73 10.86 8.23 -0.72
CA SER A 73 10.77 6.79 -0.50
C SER A 73 9.69 6.45 0.54
N ASP A 74 9.28 5.18 0.64
CA ASP A 74 8.27 4.75 1.62
C ASP A 74 8.71 5.05 3.06
N THR A 75 10.00 4.92 3.37
CA THR A 75 10.55 5.27 4.68
C THR A 75 10.56 6.78 4.94
N ASP A 76 10.85 7.59 3.92
CA ASP A 76 10.77 9.06 4.02
C ASP A 76 9.32 9.50 4.21
N LEU A 77 8.39 8.93 3.43
CA LEU A 77 6.96 9.24 3.51
C LEU A 77 6.36 8.84 4.86
N LEU A 78 6.79 7.72 5.46
CA LEU A 78 6.38 7.34 6.80
C LEU A 78 6.83 8.37 7.84
N SER A 79 8.04 8.91 7.70
CA SER A 79 8.54 10.00 8.55
C SER A 79 7.77 11.29 8.29
N GLN A 80 7.46 11.61 7.04
CA GLN A 80 6.73 12.81 6.64
C GLN A 80 5.27 12.79 7.12
N VAL A 81 4.55 11.65 7.02
CA VAL A 81 3.17 11.56 7.53
C VAL A 81 3.13 11.70 9.04
N ARG A 82 4.15 11.21 9.74
CA ARG A 82 4.28 11.39 11.19
C ARG A 82 4.54 12.85 11.58
N SER A 83 5.41 13.55 10.87
CA SER A 83 5.77 14.94 11.15
C SER A 83 4.77 15.97 10.60
N GLY A 84 3.91 15.58 9.64
CA GLY A 84 2.94 16.45 8.97
C GLY A 84 3.48 17.09 7.68
N GLY A 85 4.57 16.59 7.13
CA GLY A 85 5.05 16.97 5.79
C GLY A 85 4.16 16.44 4.67
N VAL A 86 3.49 15.31 4.92
CA VAL A 86 2.42 14.72 4.11
C VAL A 86 1.26 14.43 5.05
N GLU A 87 0.04 14.69 4.63
CA GLU A 87 -1.14 14.55 5.50
C GLU A 87 -1.70 13.12 5.46
N PHE A 88 -1.68 12.45 4.28
CA PHE A 88 -2.16 11.07 4.12
C PHE A 88 -1.15 10.23 3.32
N PHE A 89 -0.95 8.99 3.75
CA PHE A 89 -0.06 8.05 3.08
C PHE A 89 -0.65 6.63 3.09
N ASN A 90 -0.74 6.02 1.92
CA ASN A 90 -1.10 4.60 1.79
C ASN A 90 0.18 3.77 1.77
N LEU A 91 0.39 2.97 2.81
CA LEU A 91 1.64 2.26 3.07
C LEU A 91 1.41 0.78 3.35
N SER A 92 2.27 -0.08 2.80
CA SER A 92 2.36 -1.49 3.16
C SER A 92 2.53 -1.69 4.67
N THR A 93 1.75 -2.61 5.25
CA THR A 93 1.83 -2.95 6.67
C THR A 93 3.21 -3.49 7.05
N SER A 94 3.90 -4.12 6.12
CA SER A 94 5.26 -4.65 6.32
C SER A 94 6.28 -3.54 6.60
N ILE A 95 6.16 -2.40 5.92
CA ILE A 95 7.03 -1.23 6.13
C ILE A 95 6.55 -0.43 7.36
N LEU A 96 5.23 -0.31 7.55
CA LEU A 96 4.66 0.32 8.75
C LEU A 96 5.19 -0.33 10.04
N ALA A 97 5.52 -1.62 10.02
CA ALA A 97 6.10 -2.35 11.14
C ALA A 97 7.43 -1.76 11.66
N THR A 98 8.13 -0.94 10.88
CA THR A 98 9.32 -0.21 11.33
C THR A 98 9.00 0.86 12.37
N LEU A 99 7.79 1.39 12.37
CA LEU A 99 7.29 2.37 13.33
C LEU A 99 6.31 1.74 14.34
N VAL A 100 5.44 0.85 13.85
CA VAL A 100 4.39 0.16 14.63
C VAL A 100 4.65 -1.34 14.51
N PRO A 101 5.49 -1.94 15.38
CA PRO A 101 5.92 -3.33 15.23
C PRO A 101 4.76 -4.32 15.03
N THR A 102 3.66 -4.13 15.76
CA THR A 102 2.48 -4.99 15.68
C THR A 102 1.80 -4.97 14.30
N ALA A 103 1.96 -3.90 13.49
CA ALA A 103 1.43 -3.88 12.13
C ALA A 103 2.05 -4.99 11.25
N GLY A 104 3.26 -5.44 11.55
CA GLY A 104 3.93 -6.52 10.84
C GLY A 104 3.39 -7.92 11.13
N ILE A 105 2.51 -8.08 12.11
CA ILE A 105 1.96 -9.40 12.48
C ILE A 105 1.18 -10.04 11.33
N VAL A 106 0.55 -9.23 10.48
CA VAL A 106 -0.19 -9.69 9.31
C VAL A 106 0.72 -10.33 8.25
N ASN A 107 2.01 -10.00 8.31
CA ASN A 107 3.04 -10.51 7.40
C ASN A 107 3.75 -11.75 7.97
N THR A 108 3.24 -12.37 9.05
CA THR A 108 3.82 -13.59 9.61
C THR A 108 3.88 -14.67 8.54
N GLY A 109 5.08 -15.22 8.33
CA GLY A 109 5.35 -16.16 7.26
C GLY A 109 4.36 -17.33 7.25
N PHE A 110 3.69 -17.55 6.12
CA PHE A 110 2.70 -18.60 5.87
C PHE A 110 1.50 -18.64 6.82
N ALA A 111 1.23 -17.57 7.57
CA ALA A 111 0.11 -17.53 8.51
C ALA A 111 -1.25 -17.66 7.81
N PHE A 112 -1.47 -16.91 6.73
CA PHE A 112 -2.73 -16.95 6.00
C PHE A 112 -2.67 -17.90 4.81
N LYS A 113 -3.69 -18.77 4.70
CA LYS A 113 -3.81 -19.73 3.59
C LYS A 113 -4.56 -19.16 2.39
N ASP A 114 -5.53 -18.25 2.64
CA ASP A 114 -6.45 -17.70 1.66
C ASP A 114 -6.99 -16.33 2.10
N TYR A 115 -7.75 -15.67 1.21
CA TYR A 115 -8.36 -14.37 1.48
C TYR A 115 -9.48 -14.42 2.52
N ASP A 116 -10.18 -15.54 2.69
CA ASP A 116 -11.23 -15.67 3.72
C ASP A 116 -10.60 -15.53 5.11
N THR A 117 -9.47 -16.20 5.33
CA THR A 117 -8.72 -16.09 6.60
C THR A 117 -8.12 -14.72 6.78
N VAL A 118 -7.64 -14.07 5.71
CA VAL A 118 -7.14 -12.69 5.74
C VAL A 118 -8.24 -11.73 6.19
N TRP A 119 -9.37 -11.71 5.50
CA TRP A 119 -10.40 -10.71 5.79
C TRP A 119 -11.12 -10.97 7.12
N LYS A 120 -11.22 -12.23 7.54
CA LYS A 120 -11.67 -12.56 8.90
C LYS A 120 -10.79 -11.91 9.96
N ALA A 121 -9.47 -11.88 9.77
CA ALA A 121 -8.53 -11.25 10.70
C ALA A 121 -8.56 -9.72 10.59
N MET A 122 -8.46 -9.18 9.35
CA MET A 122 -8.28 -7.75 9.11
C MET A 122 -9.54 -6.92 9.35
N ASP A 123 -10.70 -7.47 9.06
CA ASP A 123 -11.99 -6.82 9.37
C ASP A 123 -12.47 -7.14 10.80
N GLY A 124 -11.74 -8.00 11.53
CA GLY A 124 -11.99 -8.45 12.89
C GLY A 124 -11.11 -7.78 13.95
N ALA A 125 -10.86 -8.53 15.02
CA ALA A 125 -10.13 -8.05 16.21
C ALA A 125 -8.68 -7.66 15.90
N LEU A 126 -8.00 -8.39 15.02
CA LEU A 126 -6.61 -8.10 14.68
C LEU A 126 -6.46 -6.75 13.97
N GLY A 127 -7.29 -6.47 12.96
CA GLY A 127 -7.27 -5.18 12.26
C GLY A 127 -7.59 -4.01 13.18
N LYS A 128 -8.56 -4.17 14.09
CA LYS A 128 -8.88 -3.17 15.11
C LYS A 128 -7.69 -2.93 16.04
N HIS A 129 -7.06 -4.00 16.53
CA HIS A 129 -5.87 -3.90 17.39
C HIS A 129 -4.73 -3.15 16.69
N ILE A 130 -4.47 -3.45 15.40
CA ILE A 130 -3.45 -2.72 14.61
C ILE A 130 -3.78 -1.23 14.54
N ALA A 131 -5.02 -0.86 14.26
CA ALA A 131 -5.43 0.55 14.20
C ALA A 131 -5.23 1.27 15.54
N GLU A 132 -5.48 0.60 16.66
CA GLU A 132 -5.20 1.12 18.00
C GLU A 132 -3.70 1.34 18.25
N GLN A 133 -2.83 0.42 17.78
CA GLN A 133 -1.38 0.59 17.89
C GLN A 133 -0.87 1.72 16.98
N VAL A 134 -1.43 1.89 15.80
CA VAL A 134 -1.17 3.05 14.91
C VAL A 134 -1.52 4.36 15.63
N ALA A 135 -2.65 4.38 16.34
CA ALA A 135 -3.06 5.54 17.12
C ALA A 135 -2.09 5.86 18.27
N LYS A 136 -1.57 4.85 18.95
CA LYS A 136 -0.54 5.04 20.00
C LYS A 136 0.77 5.59 19.45
N ALA A 137 1.10 5.26 18.20
CA ALA A 137 2.29 5.79 17.50
C ALA A 137 2.13 7.24 16.98
N GLY A 138 0.98 7.88 17.25
CA GLY A 138 0.73 9.27 16.89
C GLY A 138 0.16 9.49 15.49
N LEU A 139 -0.25 8.43 14.81
CA LEU A 139 -0.94 8.45 13.52
C LEU A 139 -2.42 8.08 13.69
N ILE A 140 -3.18 8.18 12.62
CA ILE A 140 -4.56 7.68 12.55
C ILE A 140 -4.66 6.72 11.36
N ALA A 141 -5.39 5.62 11.53
CA ALA A 141 -5.83 4.75 10.44
C ALA A 141 -7.33 5.01 10.19
N PRO A 142 -7.68 5.91 9.25
CA PRO A 142 -9.06 6.36 9.06
C PRO A 142 -9.96 5.34 8.35
N ALA A 143 -9.39 4.27 7.80
CA ALA A 143 -10.09 3.26 7.02
C ALA A 143 -9.57 1.86 7.33
N LYS A 144 -10.32 0.84 6.89
CA LYS A 144 -9.90 -0.56 6.89
C LYS A 144 -8.68 -0.76 5.99
N LEU A 145 -7.95 -1.86 6.20
CA LEU A 145 -6.84 -2.22 5.32
C LEU A 145 -7.31 -2.52 3.89
N TRP A 146 -6.57 -2.01 2.91
CA TRP A 146 -6.71 -2.36 1.50
C TRP A 146 -5.82 -3.56 1.18
N ASP A 147 -5.99 -4.18 0.02
CA ASP A 147 -5.25 -5.37 -0.38
C ASP A 147 -3.94 -5.00 -1.09
N ASN A 148 -2.81 -5.48 -0.59
CA ASN A 148 -1.60 -5.54 -1.39
C ASN A 148 -1.50 -6.91 -2.08
N GLY A 149 -1.88 -7.96 -1.37
CA GLY A 149 -1.98 -9.31 -1.89
C GLY A 149 -0.97 -10.31 -1.32
N PHE A 150 -1.13 -11.56 -1.72
CA PHE A 150 -0.16 -12.61 -1.43
C PHE A 150 1.10 -12.41 -2.27
N ARG A 151 2.26 -12.42 -1.60
CA ARG A 151 3.54 -12.13 -2.19
C ARG A 151 4.22 -13.39 -2.75
N GLN A 152 4.81 -13.24 -3.93
CA GLN A 152 5.47 -14.31 -4.69
C GLN A 152 6.95 -13.95 -4.88
N ILE A 153 7.82 -14.97 -4.97
CA ILE A 153 9.25 -14.76 -5.18
C ILE A 153 9.53 -14.69 -6.68
N THR A 154 10.22 -13.65 -7.15
CA THR A 154 10.78 -13.63 -8.50
C THR A 154 12.30 -13.75 -8.48
N SER A 155 12.87 -14.30 -9.56
CA SER A 155 14.30 -14.51 -9.72
C SER A 155 14.72 -14.30 -11.18
N SER A 156 15.91 -13.73 -11.38
CA SER A 156 16.56 -13.63 -12.70
C SER A 156 17.52 -14.78 -12.99
N THR A 157 17.94 -15.56 -11.97
CA THR A 157 19.06 -16.52 -12.06
C THR A 157 18.65 -17.97 -11.98
N ARG A 158 17.72 -18.32 -11.07
CA ARG A 158 17.32 -19.70 -10.77
C ARG A 158 15.85 -19.80 -10.40
N LYS A 159 15.29 -20.98 -10.56
CA LYS A 159 13.98 -21.34 -10.01
C LYS A 159 14.09 -21.55 -8.51
N ILE A 160 13.09 -21.13 -7.78
CA ILE A 160 12.94 -21.40 -6.34
C ILE A 160 11.78 -22.37 -6.20
N GLU A 161 12.06 -23.66 -6.11
CA GLU A 161 11.08 -24.76 -6.05
C GLU A 161 10.92 -25.29 -4.62
N THR A 162 12.01 -25.21 -3.85
CA THR A 162 12.09 -25.69 -2.47
C THR A 162 12.73 -24.65 -1.55
N PRO A 163 12.58 -24.76 -0.22
CA PRO A 163 13.28 -23.87 0.72
C PRO A 163 14.80 -23.85 0.55
N GLU A 164 15.39 -24.97 0.17
CA GLU A 164 16.83 -25.16 -0.01
C GLU A 164 17.38 -24.29 -1.14
N ASP A 165 16.56 -23.98 -2.16
CA ASP A 165 16.95 -23.10 -3.28
C ASP A 165 17.18 -21.65 -2.85
N LEU A 166 16.67 -21.28 -1.66
CA LEU A 166 16.91 -19.97 -1.06
C LEU A 166 18.30 -19.86 -0.42
N ASN A 167 19.02 -20.96 -0.19
CA ASN A 167 20.35 -20.90 0.40
C ASN A 167 21.30 -20.04 -0.44
N GLY A 168 21.78 -18.95 0.16
CA GLY A 168 22.69 -17.99 -0.47
C GLY A 168 22.03 -17.14 -1.58
N PHE A 169 20.72 -17.26 -1.83
CA PHE A 169 20.01 -16.44 -2.81
C PHE A 169 19.93 -15.00 -2.34
N LYS A 170 20.46 -14.07 -3.15
CA LYS A 170 20.42 -12.65 -2.85
C LYS A 170 19.06 -12.08 -3.21
N ILE A 171 18.21 -11.92 -2.22
CA ILE A 171 16.85 -11.41 -2.41
C ILE A 171 16.68 -10.02 -1.82
N ARG A 172 16.07 -9.10 -2.60
CA ARG A 172 15.58 -7.84 -2.05
C ARG A 172 14.29 -8.09 -1.30
N VAL A 173 14.18 -7.52 -0.13
CA VAL A 173 12.93 -7.34 0.62
C VAL A 173 12.68 -5.85 0.84
N PRO A 174 11.43 -5.40 1.06
CA PRO A 174 11.20 -4.04 1.55
C PRO A 174 11.87 -3.85 2.92
N PRO A 175 12.05 -2.61 3.41
CA PRO A 175 12.47 -2.35 4.78
C PRO A 175 11.41 -2.86 5.78
N ALA A 176 11.36 -4.18 5.97
CA ALA A 176 10.32 -4.90 6.71
C ALA A 176 10.97 -5.98 7.59
N PRO A 177 10.89 -5.83 8.92
CA PRO A 177 11.55 -6.77 9.85
C PRO A 177 11.08 -8.22 9.70
N MET A 178 9.77 -8.45 9.52
CA MET A 178 9.20 -9.79 9.36
C MET A 178 9.70 -10.46 8.07
N LEU A 179 9.63 -9.78 6.92
CA LEU A 179 10.08 -10.32 5.64
C LEU A 179 11.58 -10.60 5.64
N THR A 180 12.37 -9.70 6.22
CA THR A 180 13.82 -9.94 6.43
C THR A 180 14.05 -11.19 7.25
N SER A 181 13.26 -11.41 8.31
CA SER A 181 13.37 -12.59 9.17
C SER A 181 12.98 -13.88 8.43
N VAL A 182 11.86 -13.88 7.69
CA VAL A 182 11.41 -15.04 6.90
C VAL A 182 12.53 -15.53 5.99
N PHE A 183 13.09 -14.63 5.16
CA PHE A 183 14.09 -15.03 4.17
C PHE A 183 15.43 -15.38 4.79
N LYS A 184 15.87 -14.69 5.84
CA LYS A 184 17.09 -15.07 6.57
C LYS A 184 16.94 -16.43 7.23
N THR A 185 15.82 -16.74 7.83
CA THR A 185 15.55 -18.05 8.44
C THR A 185 15.54 -19.17 7.40
N LEU A 186 15.10 -18.88 6.18
CA LEU A 186 15.15 -19.81 5.04
C LEU A 186 16.52 -19.85 4.32
N GLY A 187 17.56 -19.19 4.87
CA GLY A 187 18.93 -19.25 4.34
C GLY A 187 19.27 -18.24 3.24
N ALA A 188 18.36 -17.33 2.90
CA ALA A 188 18.59 -16.33 1.87
C ALA A 188 19.38 -15.11 2.38
N GLY A 189 20.13 -14.47 1.50
CA GLY A 189 20.77 -13.19 1.72
C GLY A 189 19.77 -12.04 1.52
N ALA A 190 18.87 -11.83 2.50
CA ALA A 190 17.83 -10.81 2.44
C ALA A 190 18.41 -9.40 2.65
N THR A 191 18.23 -8.53 1.65
CA THR A 191 18.70 -7.14 1.66
C THR A 191 17.52 -6.19 1.62
N PRO A 192 17.26 -5.40 2.68
CA PRO A 192 16.24 -4.37 2.68
C PRO A 192 16.60 -3.21 1.75
N ILE A 193 15.76 -2.94 0.75
CA ILE A 193 15.92 -1.82 -0.21
C ILE A 193 14.55 -1.18 -0.41
N ASN A 194 14.47 0.16 -0.44
CA ASN A 194 13.24 0.88 -0.72
C ASN A 194 12.67 0.55 -2.10
N PHE A 195 11.35 0.70 -2.25
CA PHE A 195 10.64 0.27 -3.47
C PHE A 195 11.07 1.04 -4.71
N ASN A 196 11.29 2.34 -4.61
CA ASN A 196 11.76 3.20 -5.70
C ASN A 196 13.16 2.81 -6.23
N GLU A 197 13.95 2.06 -5.48
CA GLU A 197 15.28 1.57 -5.87
C GLU A 197 15.25 0.12 -6.41
N LEU A 198 14.10 -0.58 -6.28
CA LEU A 198 13.97 -2.00 -6.56
C LEU A 198 14.36 -2.35 -8.00
N TYR A 199 13.78 -1.67 -8.99
CA TYR A 199 14.02 -1.98 -10.40
C TYR A 199 15.53 -1.85 -10.74
N SER A 200 16.16 -0.79 -10.31
CA SER A 200 17.59 -0.53 -10.51
C SER A 200 18.46 -1.60 -9.83
N ALA A 201 18.13 -2.00 -8.59
CA ALA A 201 18.85 -3.03 -7.87
C ALA A 201 18.79 -4.40 -8.56
N LEU A 202 17.66 -4.74 -9.16
CA LEU A 202 17.48 -5.95 -9.96
C LEU A 202 18.23 -5.85 -11.31
N GLN A 203 18.12 -4.73 -12.00
CA GLN A 203 18.75 -4.49 -13.30
C GLN A 203 20.27 -4.55 -13.20
N THR A 204 20.85 -3.96 -12.15
CA THR A 204 22.30 -3.96 -11.90
C THR A 204 22.79 -5.22 -11.19
N LYS A 205 21.89 -6.17 -10.89
CA LYS A 205 22.20 -7.45 -10.23
C LYS A 205 22.84 -7.32 -8.84
N VAL A 206 22.55 -6.21 -8.13
CA VAL A 206 22.86 -6.08 -6.71
C VAL A 206 22.15 -7.17 -5.91
N VAL A 207 20.93 -7.51 -6.36
CA VAL A 207 20.15 -8.67 -5.90
C VAL A 207 19.73 -9.51 -7.10
N GLU A 208 19.53 -10.81 -6.88
CA GLU A 208 19.14 -11.77 -7.92
C GLU A 208 17.63 -11.86 -8.09
N GLY A 209 16.90 -11.52 -7.02
CA GLY A 209 15.46 -11.59 -7.01
C GLY A 209 14.82 -10.65 -5.97
N GLN A 210 13.51 -10.71 -5.93
CA GLN A 210 12.67 -9.96 -5.03
C GLN A 210 11.37 -10.72 -4.73
N GLU A 211 10.52 -10.17 -3.88
CA GLU A 211 9.21 -10.72 -3.58
C GLU A 211 8.17 -9.60 -3.52
N ASN A 212 7.06 -9.81 -4.22
CA ASN A 212 5.91 -8.90 -4.28
C ASN A 212 4.66 -9.65 -4.80
N PRO A 213 3.47 -9.08 -4.63
CA PRO A 213 2.27 -9.54 -5.31
C PRO A 213 2.36 -9.38 -6.84
N LEU A 214 1.61 -10.21 -7.58
CA LEU A 214 1.63 -10.19 -9.05
C LEU A 214 1.24 -8.82 -9.64
N ALA A 215 0.32 -8.11 -8.99
CA ALA A 215 -0.10 -6.77 -9.43
C ALA A 215 1.07 -5.78 -9.45
N ILE A 216 1.94 -5.83 -8.44
CA ILE A 216 3.15 -5.00 -8.39
C ILE A 216 4.16 -5.47 -9.43
N ILE A 217 4.41 -6.79 -9.56
CA ILE A 217 5.33 -7.34 -10.56
C ILE A 217 4.94 -6.86 -11.97
N ALA A 218 3.64 -6.80 -12.25
CA ALA A 218 3.11 -6.35 -13.54
C ALA A 218 3.22 -4.83 -13.73
N SER A 219 2.70 -4.03 -12.78
CA SER A 219 2.61 -2.58 -12.90
C SER A 219 3.98 -1.90 -12.91
N THR A 220 4.97 -2.46 -12.20
CA THR A 220 6.35 -1.95 -12.16
C THR A 220 7.29 -2.64 -13.15
N ARG A 221 6.73 -3.45 -14.08
CA ARG A 221 7.45 -4.10 -15.18
C ARG A 221 8.65 -4.95 -14.72
N LEU A 222 8.55 -5.58 -13.54
CA LEU A 222 9.65 -6.41 -13.04
C LEU A 222 9.94 -7.61 -13.95
N TYR A 223 9.01 -7.98 -14.81
CA TYR A 223 9.21 -9.00 -15.85
C TYR A 223 10.33 -8.65 -16.86
N GLU A 224 10.75 -7.39 -16.96
CA GLU A 224 11.88 -6.98 -17.81
C GLU A 224 13.25 -7.38 -17.20
N VAL A 225 13.30 -7.54 -15.88
CA VAL A 225 14.52 -7.81 -15.12
C VAL A 225 14.46 -9.10 -14.28
N GLN A 226 13.34 -9.83 -14.37
CA GLN A 226 13.12 -11.11 -13.70
C GLN A 226 12.65 -12.15 -14.73
N LYS A 227 12.97 -13.42 -14.50
CA LYS A 227 12.68 -14.52 -15.42
C LYS A 227 11.72 -15.55 -14.83
N TYR A 228 11.85 -15.83 -13.56
CA TYR A 228 11.10 -16.87 -12.86
C TYR A 228 10.20 -16.24 -11.80
N CYS A 229 9.01 -16.83 -11.59
CA CYS A 229 8.11 -16.46 -10.50
C CYS A 229 7.63 -17.72 -9.77
N SER A 230 8.10 -17.93 -8.55
CA SER A 230 7.71 -19.02 -7.69
C SER A 230 6.51 -18.62 -6.85
N MET A 231 5.40 -19.36 -7.00
CA MET A 231 4.11 -19.08 -6.39
C MET A 231 4.07 -19.52 -4.93
N THR A 232 4.90 -18.89 -4.11
CA THR A 232 5.08 -19.25 -2.69
C THR A 232 3.94 -18.77 -1.81
N GLY A 233 3.31 -17.63 -2.13
CA GLY A 233 2.31 -17.01 -1.26
C GLY A 233 2.77 -16.91 0.19
N HIS A 234 4.07 -16.71 0.40
CA HIS A 234 4.76 -16.85 1.69
C HIS A 234 4.27 -15.86 2.73
N VAL A 235 3.73 -14.71 2.29
CA VAL A 235 3.17 -13.64 3.13
C VAL A 235 1.99 -13.03 2.39
N TRP A 236 0.92 -12.72 3.12
CA TRP A 236 -0.05 -11.71 2.71
C TRP A 236 0.38 -10.35 3.25
N ASP A 237 0.18 -9.30 2.47
CA ASP A 237 0.45 -7.93 2.87
C ASP A 237 -0.75 -7.05 2.57
N GLY A 238 -0.99 -6.06 3.41
CA GLY A 238 -2.07 -5.10 3.25
C GLY A 238 -1.54 -3.68 3.18
N TYR A 239 -2.36 -2.76 2.69
CA TYR A 239 -2.10 -1.34 2.75
C TYR A 239 -2.89 -0.69 3.87
N ALA A 240 -2.19 0.02 4.76
CA ALA A 240 -2.78 0.91 5.73
C ALA A 240 -2.83 2.34 5.18
N ILE A 241 -3.99 2.96 5.19
CA ILE A 241 -4.08 4.40 4.98
C ILE A 241 -3.76 5.07 6.31
N LEU A 242 -2.71 5.86 6.31
CA LEU A 242 -2.22 6.60 7.48
C LEU A 242 -2.54 8.07 7.30
N ALA A 243 -3.10 8.68 8.32
CA ALA A 243 -3.30 10.12 8.39
C ALA A 243 -2.42 10.73 9.49
N ASN A 244 -1.82 11.88 9.20
CA ASN A 244 -1.21 12.69 10.24
C ASN A 244 -2.27 13.07 11.28
N ARG A 245 -1.96 12.87 12.56
CA ARG A 245 -2.93 13.12 13.65
C ARG A 245 -3.49 14.53 13.64
N ARG A 246 -2.63 15.55 13.46
CA ARG A 246 -3.08 16.96 13.46
C ARG A 246 -3.97 17.26 12.25
N ALA A 247 -3.61 16.78 11.06
CA ALA A 247 -4.41 16.93 9.86
C ALA A 247 -5.79 16.28 10.04
N TRP A 248 -5.82 15.06 10.59
CA TRP A 248 -7.07 14.36 10.85
C TRP A 248 -7.94 15.04 11.89
N THR A 249 -7.40 15.39 13.05
CA THR A 249 -8.16 16.03 14.15
C THR A 249 -8.56 17.47 13.83
N GLY A 250 -7.95 18.10 12.84
CA GLY A 250 -8.37 19.40 12.30
C GLY A 250 -9.63 19.33 11.44
N LEU A 251 -9.99 18.15 10.93
CA LEU A 251 -11.24 17.96 10.19
C LEU A 251 -12.43 17.91 11.15
N PRO A 252 -13.56 18.58 10.82
CA PRO A 252 -14.81 18.42 11.57
C PRO A 252 -15.28 16.96 11.60
N PRO A 253 -15.99 16.51 12.64
CA PRO A 253 -16.42 15.11 12.80
C PRO A 253 -17.27 14.58 11.63
N ASP A 254 -18.12 15.40 11.04
CA ASP A 254 -18.92 15.07 9.86
C ASP A 254 -18.02 14.82 8.63
N VAL A 255 -16.99 15.62 8.46
CA VAL A 255 -16.00 15.47 7.37
C VAL A 255 -15.15 14.22 7.60
N GLN A 256 -14.68 13.95 8.83
CA GLN A 256 -13.96 12.72 9.15
C GLN A 256 -14.79 11.48 8.80
N ALA A 257 -16.09 11.49 9.12
CA ALA A 257 -17.00 10.40 8.79
C ALA A 257 -17.15 10.21 7.27
N ILE A 258 -17.24 11.29 6.49
CA ILE A 258 -17.27 11.23 5.02
C ILE A 258 -15.96 10.63 4.49
N VAL A 259 -14.81 11.14 4.93
CA VAL A 259 -13.48 10.65 4.48
C VAL A 259 -13.34 9.15 4.76
N SER A 260 -13.63 8.69 5.99
CA SER A 260 -13.55 7.27 6.35
C SER A 260 -14.48 6.42 5.50
N ARG A 261 -15.72 6.83 5.31
CA ARG A 261 -16.71 6.10 4.51
C ARG A 261 -16.27 5.93 3.06
N GLU A 262 -15.79 7.00 2.41
CA GLU A 262 -15.40 6.95 1.00
C GLU A 262 -14.11 6.14 0.81
N LEU A 263 -13.16 6.22 1.75
CA LEU A 263 -11.96 5.39 1.74
C LEU A 263 -12.28 3.91 1.96
N ASP A 264 -13.21 3.58 2.86
CA ASP A 264 -13.67 2.19 3.07
C ASP A 264 -14.40 1.64 1.84
N ALA A 265 -15.26 2.45 1.22
CA ALA A 265 -15.97 2.06 -0.01
C ALA A 265 -15.01 1.83 -1.18
N ALA A 266 -13.98 2.66 -1.32
CA ALA A 266 -12.93 2.50 -2.32
C ALA A 266 -12.06 1.26 -2.02
N GLY A 267 -11.73 1.02 -0.76
CA GLY A 267 -10.98 -0.16 -0.33
C GLY A 267 -11.71 -1.47 -0.62
N ALA A 268 -13.02 -1.51 -0.43
CA ALA A 268 -13.81 -2.70 -0.79
C ALA A 268 -13.76 -2.99 -2.30
N LYS A 269 -13.76 -1.96 -3.14
CA LYS A 269 -13.61 -2.10 -4.60
C LYS A 269 -12.19 -2.49 -4.98
N GLU A 270 -11.18 -1.90 -4.34
CA GLU A 270 -9.79 -2.23 -4.58
C GLU A 270 -9.50 -3.69 -4.28
N ARG A 271 -10.00 -4.24 -3.17
CA ARG A 271 -9.92 -5.67 -2.84
C ARG A 271 -10.54 -6.55 -3.94
N ALA A 272 -11.69 -6.14 -4.48
CA ALA A 272 -12.34 -6.86 -5.59
C ALA A 272 -11.51 -6.79 -6.88
N ASP A 273 -10.94 -5.63 -7.19
CA ASP A 273 -10.07 -5.44 -8.36
C ASP A 273 -8.82 -6.33 -8.28
N ILE A 274 -8.15 -6.39 -7.11
CA ILE A 274 -6.98 -7.25 -6.91
C ILE A 274 -7.37 -8.73 -7.05
N ALA A 275 -8.51 -9.13 -6.53
CA ALA A 275 -9.01 -10.52 -6.67
C ALA A 275 -9.22 -10.91 -8.14
N VAL A 276 -9.86 -10.03 -8.93
CA VAL A 276 -10.07 -10.23 -10.38
C VAL A 276 -8.74 -10.22 -11.13
N LEU A 277 -7.91 -9.21 -10.87
CA LEU A 277 -6.63 -9.03 -11.54
C LEU A 277 -5.69 -10.23 -11.30
N SER A 278 -5.67 -10.78 -10.10
CA SER A 278 -4.83 -11.92 -9.75
C SER A 278 -5.14 -13.17 -10.58
N GLN A 279 -6.34 -13.29 -11.16
CA GLN A 279 -6.72 -14.43 -12.02
C GLN A 279 -6.08 -14.32 -13.41
N SER A 280 -5.95 -13.13 -13.98
CA SER A 280 -5.41 -12.92 -15.33
C SER A 280 -3.89 -12.69 -15.36
N LEU A 281 -3.32 -12.14 -14.30
CA LEU A 281 -1.91 -11.70 -14.27
C LEU A 281 -0.90 -12.82 -14.53
N ARG A 282 -1.23 -14.06 -14.15
CA ARG A 282 -0.32 -15.20 -14.46
C ARG A 282 -0.17 -15.39 -15.98
N ALA A 283 -1.26 -15.35 -16.72
CA ALA A 283 -1.24 -15.47 -18.18
C ALA A 283 -0.55 -14.26 -18.83
N ASP A 284 -0.88 -13.05 -18.35
CA ASP A 284 -0.29 -11.81 -18.88
C ASP A 284 1.23 -11.75 -18.66
N LEU A 285 1.71 -12.10 -17.49
CA LEU A 285 3.13 -12.13 -17.16
C LEU A 285 3.86 -13.27 -17.88
N THR A 286 3.20 -14.42 -18.10
CA THR A 286 3.75 -15.49 -18.94
C THR A 286 3.97 -15.02 -20.36
N ALA A 287 3.01 -14.30 -20.95
CA ALA A 287 3.15 -13.71 -22.28
C ALA A 287 4.30 -12.67 -22.36
N LYS A 288 4.69 -12.10 -21.21
CA LYS A 288 5.84 -11.18 -21.09
C LYS A 288 7.15 -11.89 -20.74
N GLY A 289 7.18 -13.22 -20.71
CA GLY A 289 8.39 -14.02 -20.56
C GLY A 289 8.68 -14.50 -19.15
N ILE A 290 7.79 -14.32 -18.18
CA ILE A 290 7.93 -14.92 -16.84
C ILE A 290 7.55 -16.41 -16.91
N GLU A 291 8.45 -17.26 -16.44
CA GLU A 291 8.17 -18.67 -16.19
C GLU A 291 7.65 -18.84 -14.75
N PHE A 292 6.42 -19.35 -14.61
CA PHE A 292 5.81 -19.59 -13.31
C PHE A 292 6.13 -21.00 -12.79
N ILE A 293 6.42 -21.07 -11.50
CA ILE A 293 6.71 -22.30 -10.76
C ILE A 293 5.68 -22.43 -9.63
N ASP A 294 4.87 -23.48 -9.68
CA ASP A 294 4.00 -23.85 -8.57
C ASP A 294 4.81 -24.62 -7.54
N VAL A 295 4.79 -24.15 -6.30
CA VAL A 295 5.57 -24.74 -5.20
C VAL A 295 4.66 -25.33 -4.13
N ASP A 296 5.20 -26.30 -3.41
CA ASP A 296 4.56 -26.81 -2.20
C ASP A 296 4.83 -25.84 -1.03
N ARG A 297 3.84 -24.99 -0.73
CA ARG A 297 3.90 -24.00 0.35
C ARG A 297 4.19 -24.61 1.72
N GLU A 298 3.68 -25.83 1.97
CA GLU A 298 3.85 -26.50 3.26
C GLU A 298 5.32 -26.89 3.52
N LYS A 299 6.11 -27.15 2.49
CA LYS A 299 7.57 -27.37 2.64
C LYS A 299 8.26 -26.13 3.21
N PHE A 300 7.91 -24.93 2.68
CA PHE A 300 8.47 -23.67 3.16
C PHE A 300 7.98 -23.34 4.57
N ARG A 301 6.70 -23.53 4.85
CA ARG A 301 6.14 -23.36 6.19
C ARG A 301 6.80 -24.29 7.21
N ALA A 302 6.94 -25.58 6.85
CA ALA A 302 7.60 -26.58 7.71
C ALA A 302 9.07 -26.24 7.95
N ALA A 303 9.77 -25.66 6.98
CA ALA A 303 11.14 -25.19 7.17
C ALA A 303 11.24 -24.09 8.21
N LEU A 304 10.31 -23.12 8.23
CA LEU A 304 10.24 -22.11 9.28
C LEU A 304 9.86 -22.73 10.63
N ALA A 305 8.89 -23.64 10.66
CA ALA A 305 8.40 -24.27 11.89
C ALA A 305 9.44 -25.15 12.61
N LYS A 306 10.46 -25.64 11.87
CA LYS A 306 11.60 -26.38 12.46
C LYS A 306 12.59 -25.48 13.22
N THR A 307 12.42 -24.18 13.14
CA THR A 307 13.26 -23.17 13.80
C THR A 307 12.49 -22.49 14.94
N SER A 308 13.14 -21.57 15.65
CA SER A 308 12.45 -20.70 16.65
C SER A 308 11.59 -19.60 16.04
N PHE A 309 11.45 -19.52 14.71
CA PHE A 309 10.84 -18.38 14.01
C PHE A 309 9.49 -17.94 14.60
N TYR A 310 8.53 -18.86 14.72
CA TYR A 310 7.20 -18.54 15.22
C TYR A 310 7.23 -18.17 16.72
N ALA A 311 8.02 -18.87 17.53
CA ALA A 311 8.15 -18.58 18.96
C ALA A 311 8.79 -17.20 19.20
N ASP A 312 9.82 -16.85 18.42
CA ASP A 312 10.51 -15.55 18.51
C ASP A 312 9.56 -14.39 18.15
N TRP A 313 8.74 -14.58 17.12
CA TRP A 313 7.79 -13.56 16.70
C TRP A 313 6.56 -13.47 17.61
N HIS A 314 6.09 -14.60 18.15
CA HIS A 314 5.08 -14.62 19.20
C HIS A 314 5.55 -13.80 20.41
N ALA A 315 6.76 -14.05 20.88
CA ALA A 315 7.34 -13.29 22.02
C ALA A 315 7.43 -11.78 21.74
N LYS A 316 7.71 -11.38 20.49
CA LYS A 316 7.76 -9.96 20.11
C LYS A 316 6.41 -9.28 20.01
N TYR A 317 5.38 -9.98 19.52
CA TYR A 317 4.03 -9.41 19.35
C TYR A 317 3.19 -9.50 20.61
N GLY A 318 3.51 -10.46 21.50
CA GLY A 318 2.78 -10.76 22.72
C GLY A 318 1.54 -11.61 22.48
N ASP A 319 1.04 -12.22 23.58
CA ASP A 319 -0.04 -13.20 23.55
C ASP A 319 -1.35 -12.65 22.98
N GLU A 320 -1.66 -11.38 23.25
CA GLU A 320 -2.90 -10.75 22.79
C GLU A 320 -2.95 -10.66 21.26
N ALA A 321 -1.95 -10.02 20.64
CA ALA A 321 -1.91 -9.85 19.18
C ALA A 321 -1.76 -11.19 18.47
N TRP A 322 -0.92 -12.08 19.01
CA TRP A 322 -0.74 -13.43 18.48
C TRP A 322 -2.02 -14.27 18.56
N GLY A 323 -2.75 -14.17 19.69
CA GLY A 323 -4.05 -14.80 19.85
C GLY A 323 -5.09 -14.35 18.83
N TYR A 324 -5.11 -13.05 18.47
CA TYR A 324 -5.97 -12.55 17.39
C TYR A 324 -5.57 -13.12 16.01
N LEU A 325 -4.27 -13.25 15.73
CA LEU A 325 -3.79 -13.86 14.51
C LEU A 325 -4.23 -15.34 14.42
N GLU A 326 -3.96 -16.13 15.47
CA GLU A 326 -4.28 -17.55 15.47
C GLU A 326 -5.79 -17.85 15.47
N ALA A 327 -6.61 -16.96 16.04
CA ALA A 327 -8.07 -17.09 15.99
C ALA A 327 -8.63 -17.05 14.56
N ALA A 328 -7.92 -16.41 13.64
CA ALA A 328 -8.30 -16.36 12.22
C ALA A 328 -7.52 -17.38 11.37
N ALA A 329 -6.22 -17.45 11.56
CA ALA A 329 -5.28 -18.21 10.72
C ALA A 329 -5.10 -19.68 11.14
N GLY A 330 -5.50 -20.02 12.38
CA GLY A 330 -5.17 -21.31 13.00
C GLY A 330 -3.80 -21.26 13.73
N LYS A 331 -3.45 -22.34 14.40
CA LYS A 331 -2.20 -22.44 15.16
C LYS A 331 -0.96 -22.33 14.26
N LEU A 332 0.03 -21.58 14.72
CA LEU A 332 1.29 -21.32 14.03
C LEU A 332 2.45 -21.88 14.87
N GLY A 333 3.19 -22.83 14.32
CA GLY A 333 4.34 -23.47 15.01
C GLY A 333 3.98 -24.77 15.68
#